data_0a01f1def7d1db1dd3134277fe044bb6
#
_entry.id   0a01f1def7d1db1dd3134277fe044bb6
#
_cell.length_a   1.000
_cell.length_b   1.000
_cell.length_c   1.000
_cell.angle_alpha   90.00
_cell.angle_beta   90.00
_cell.angle_gamma   90.00
#
_symmetry.space_group_name_H-M   'P 1'
#
loop_
_entity.id
_entity.type
_entity.pdbx_description
1 polymer ?
#
loop_
_entity_poly.entity_id
_entity_poly.type
_entity_poly.pdbx_seq_one_letter_code
_entity_poly.pdbx_strand_id
1 'polypeptide(L)'
;MKNKYQKLHRIVIGKTGSGKSFYILSNIKEDNKINIICYPEAIGTYGDVYRKAFPGIFLKYRQDVITAIPQHITSINENTLLKCNHHYSPNIFKFIEWAKQYGEDLSRYRFVFLDSLWNQLNQADKIKYFLLLSELNAEVVMEMGGLDELLEMTIRDYNSKIINNYWTILEKECS
;
A
#
# COMPACT_ATOMS: atom_id res chain seq x y z
N MET A 1 14.32 -4.16 -29.36
CA MET A 1 13.00 -4.17 -28.69
C MET A 1 13.16 -3.57 -27.31
N LYS A 2 12.62 -2.38 -27.08
CA LYS A 2 12.56 -1.81 -25.73
C LYS A 2 11.48 -2.56 -24.96
N ASN A 3 11.84 -3.48 -24.11
CA ASN A 3 10.95 -3.98 -23.08
C ASN A 3 10.53 -2.78 -22.22
N LYS A 4 9.37 -2.23 -22.52
CA LYS A 4 8.67 -1.36 -21.58
C LYS A 4 8.31 -2.24 -20.38
N TYR A 5 9.19 -2.31 -19.39
CA TYR A 5 8.80 -2.84 -18.09
C TYR A 5 7.63 -2.01 -17.64
N GLN A 6 6.45 -2.61 -17.65
CA GLN A 6 5.27 -1.97 -17.10
C GLN A 6 5.56 -1.79 -15.61
N LYS A 7 5.61 -0.54 -15.17
CA LYS A 7 5.87 -0.24 -13.75
C LYS A 7 4.80 -0.93 -12.91
N LEU A 8 5.24 -1.76 -11.99
CA LEU A 8 4.34 -2.59 -11.19
C LEU A 8 3.59 -1.79 -10.13
N HIS A 9 4.22 -0.75 -9.60
CA HIS A 9 3.71 0.00 -8.44
C HIS A 9 3.11 1.34 -8.84
N ARG A 10 2.17 1.83 -8.01
CA ARG A 10 1.49 3.12 -8.22
C ARG A 10 1.43 3.94 -6.95
N ILE A 11 1.68 5.24 -7.06
CA ILE A 11 1.45 6.23 -6.01
C ILE A 11 0.38 7.20 -6.51
N VAL A 12 -0.68 7.39 -5.73
CA VAL A 12 -1.70 8.41 -5.97
C VAL A 12 -1.47 9.55 -5.01
N ILE A 13 -1.13 10.72 -5.53
CA ILE A 13 -0.88 11.93 -4.74
C ILE A 13 -2.04 12.90 -4.86
N GLY A 14 -2.26 13.69 -3.83
CA GLY A 14 -3.30 14.71 -3.80
C GLY A 14 -3.59 15.18 -2.37
N LYS A 15 -4.18 16.34 -2.27
CA LYS A 15 -4.55 16.94 -0.97
C LYS A 15 -5.55 16.06 -0.21
N THR A 16 -5.61 16.24 1.09
CA THR A 16 -6.65 15.65 1.93
C THR A 16 -8.02 16.03 1.39
N GLY A 17 -8.94 15.09 1.30
CA GLY A 17 -10.28 15.30 0.76
C GLY A 17 -10.39 15.28 -0.77
N SER A 18 -9.29 15.06 -1.51
CA SER A 18 -9.34 14.96 -2.98
C SER A 18 -9.93 13.65 -3.52
N GLY A 19 -10.36 12.75 -2.64
CA GLY A 19 -10.98 11.48 -3.03
C GLY A 19 -10.00 10.39 -3.48
N LYS A 20 -8.72 10.44 -3.07
CA LYS A 20 -7.69 9.47 -3.45
C LYS A 20 -8.08 8.02 -3.15
N SER A 21 -8.53 7.75 -1.92
CA SER A 21 -8.90 6.40 -1.51
C SER A 21 -10.03 5.83 -2.35
N PHE A 22 -11.06 6.62 -2.61
CA PHE A 22 -12.16 6.21 -3.50
C PHE A 22 -11.70 6.02 -4.94
N TYR A 23 -10.83 6.89 -5.44
CA TYR A 23 -10.23 6.73 -6.76
C TYR A 23 -9.44 5.42 -6.87
N ILE A 24 -8.59 5.11 -5.87
CA ILE A 24 -7.82 3.87 -5.84
C ILE A 24 -8.75 2.66 -5.86
N LEU A 25 -9.76 2.64 -4.98
CA LEU A 25 -10.69 1.51 -4.86
C LEU A 25 -11.53 1.32 -6.13
N SER A 26 -11.97 2.41 -6.77
CA SER A 26 -12.72 2.37 -8.03
C SER A 26 -11.89 1.86 -9.21
N ASN A 27 -10.56 1.92 -9.12
CA ASN A 27 -9.63 1.53 -10.18
C ASN A 27 -8.84 0.24 -9.86
N ILE A 28 -9.26 -0.51 -8.86
CA ILE A 28 -8.73 -1.86 -8.62
C ILE A 28 -9.17 -2.75 -9.78
N LYS A 29 -8.19 -3.37 -10.41
CA LYS A 29 -8.45 -4.26 -11.55
C LYS A 29 -9.14 -5.54 -11.08
N GLU A 30 -10.13 -5.97 -11.82
CA GLU A 30 -10.66 -7.32 -11.72
C GLU A 30 -9.68 -8.27 -12.39
N ASP A 31 -8.83 -8.86 -11.59
CA ASP A 31 -7.84 -9.85 -11.99
C ASP A 31 -7.74 -10.96 -10.92
N ASN A 32 -6.82 -11.89 -11.10
CA ASN A 32 -6.63 -13.00 -10.18
C ASN A 32 -5.82 -12.64 -8.93
N LYS A 33 -5.50 -11.35 -8.72
CA LYS A 33 -4.75 -10.93 -7.55
C LYS A 33 -5.63 -10.79 -6.31
N ILE A 34 -5.07 -11.16 -5.19
CA ILE A 34 -5.71 -10.99 -3.88
C ILE A 34 -5.35 -9.59 -3.37
N ASN A 35 -6.38 -8.77 -3.15
CA ASN A 35 -6.20 -7.42 -2.66
C ASN A 35 -6.13 -7.41 -1.13
N ILE A 36 -5.01 -6.97 -0.57
CA ILE A 36 -4.84 -6.68 0.86
C ILE A 36 -4.87 -5.17 1.01
N ILE A 37 -6.02 -4.65 1.47
CA ILE A 37 -6.29 -3.22 1.54
C ILE A 37 -6.15 -2.78 2.98
N CYS A 38 -5.12 -1.98 3.25
CA CYS A 38 -4.72 -1.54 4.58
C CYS A 38 -5.13 -0.09 4.84
N TYR A 39 -5.69 0.18 6.02
CA TYR A 39 -6.02 1.52 6.46
C TYR A 39 -5.71 1.69 7.96
N PRO A 40 -5.45 2.93 8.43
CA PRO A 40 -5.05 3.16 9.81
C PRO A 40 -6.23 3.03 10.79
N GLU A 41 -5.94 2.51 11.99
CA GLU A 41 -6.93 2.35 13.06
C GLU A 41 -7.52 3.68 13.55
N ALA A 42 -6.74 4.75 13.53
CA ALA A 42 -7.17 6.08 13.95
C ALA A 42 -8.41 6.60 13.19
N ILE A 43 -8.67 6.04 12.01
CA ILE A 43 -9.78 6.43 11.13
C ILE A 43 -10.84 5.30 11.10
N GLY A 44 -11.19 4.79 12.28
CA GLY A 44 -11.95 3.55 12.47
C GLY A 44 -13.30 3.44 11.75
N THR A 45 -13.97 4.56 11.45
CA THR A 45 -15.27 4.57 10.75
C THR A 45 -15.13 4.43 9.22
N TYR A 46 -13.96 4.70 8.65
CA TYR A 46 -13.77 4.63 7.20
C TYR A 46 -13.83 3.21 6.64
N GLY A 47 -13.45 2.21 7.42
CA GLY A 47 -13.58 0.82 6.99
C GLY A 47 -15.02 0.45 6.64
N ASP A 48 -15.99 0.92 7.40
CA ASP A 48 -17.42 0.69 7.12
C ASP A 48 -17.90 1.47 5.88
N VAL A 49 -17.39 2.68 5.69
CA VAL A 49 -17.68 3.48 4.49
C VAL A 49 -17.18 2.75 3.24
N TYR A 50 -15.95 2.27 3.25
CA TYR A 50 -15.37 1.54 2.12
C TYR A 50 -16.13 0.24 1.83
N ARG A 51 -16.47 -0.54 2.84
CA ARG A 51 -17.23 -1.78 2.66
C ARG A 51 -18.60 -1.54 2.05
N LYS A 52 -19.30 -0.48 2.47
CA LYS A 52 -20.60 -0.11 1.91
C LYS A 52 -20.50 0.40 0.47
N ALA A 53 -19.46 1.19 0.18
CA ALA A 53 -19.25 1.75 -1.16
C ALA A 53 -18.74 0.73 -2.18
N PHE A 54 -17.98 -0.26 -1.75
CA PHE A 54 -17.32 -1.25 -2.61
C PHE A 54 -17.54 -2.69 -2.13
N PRO A 55 -18.80 -3.16 -2.03
CA PRO A 55 -19.11 -4.46 -1.44
C PRO A 55 -18.52 -5.64 -2.22
N GLY A 56 -18.27 -5.47 -3.53
CA GLY A 56 -17.64 -6.49 -4.36
C GLY A 56 -16.15 -6.68 -4.13
N ILE A 57 -15.47 -5.73 -3.48
CA ILE A 57 -14.04 -5.80 -3.21
C ILE A 57 -13.78 -6.38 -1.82
N PHE A 58 -14.57 -5.99 -0.82
CA PHE A 58 -14.32 -6.33 0.58
C PHE A 58 -15.06 -7.60 1.00
N LEU A 59 -14.47 -8.74 0.76
CA LEU A 59 -15.03 -10.02 1.15
C LEU A 59 -14.79 -10.34 2.63
N LYS A 60 -13.68 -9.86 3.19
CA LYS A 60 -13.29 -10.11 4.56
C LYS A 60 -12.72 -8.88 5.24
N TYR A 61 -13.08 -8.70 6.50
CA TYR A 61 -12.51 -7.70 7.38
C TYR A 61 -11.61 -8.34 8.42
N ARG A 62 -10.44 -7.78 8.63
CA ARG A 62 -9.52 -8.19 9.70
C ARG A 62 -8.93 -6.97 10.40
N GLN A 63 -8.69 -7.10 11.69
CA GLN A 63 -7.83 -6.20 12.41
C GLN A 63 -6.39 -6.71 12.28
N ASP A 64 -5.45 -5.78 12.12
CA ASP A 64 -4.01 -6.11 12.11
C ASP A 64 -3.56 -6.49 13.53
N VAL A 65 -3.80 -7.72 13.90
CA VAL A 65 -3.37 -8.35 15.15
C VAL A 65 -2.12 -9.20 14.97
N ILE A 66 -1.34 -8.92 13.95
CA ILE A 66 -0.14 -9.72 13.65
C ILE A 66 0.90 -9.44 14.71
N THR A 67 0.80 -10.15 15.80
CA THR A 67 1.70 -9.97 16.93
C THR A 67 3.02 -10.67 16.78
N ALA A 68 3.16 -11.69 15.93
CA ALA A 68 4.43 -12.38 15.80
C ALA A 68 4.54 -13.42 14.68
N ILE A 69 3.47 -13.78 13.97
CA ILE A 69 3.54 -14.95 13.09
C ILE A 69 3.15 -14.56 11.67
N PRO A 70 4.14 -14.42 10.78
CA PRO A 70 3.95 -14.14 9.36
C PRO A 70 3.03 -15.13 8.63
N GLN A 71 2.94 -16.33 9.12
CA GLN A 71 2.14 -17.43 8.57
C GLN A 71 0.65 -17.10 8.44
N HIS A 72 0.12 -16.19 9.24
CA HIS A 72 -1.31 -15.81 9.14
C HIS A 72 -1.64 -14.98 7.91
N ILE A 73 -0.69 -14.23 7.36
CA ILE A 73 -0.93 -13.47 6.12
C ILE A 73 -0.80 -14.39 4.90
N THR A 74 0.10 -15.34 4.92
CA THR A 74 0.22 -16.33 3.83
C THR A 74 -1.05 -17.18 3.66
N SER A 75 -1.90 -17.24 4.68
CA SER A 75 -3.20 -17.91 4.63
C SER A 75 -4.34 -17.05 4.04
N ILE A 76 -4.07 -15.79 3.68
CA ILE A 76 -5.07 -14.92 3.04
C ILE A 76 -5.22 -15.33 1.58
N ASN A 77 -6.40 -15.76 1.21
CA ASN A 77 -6.76 -16.25 -0.14
C ASN A 77 -7.93 -15.48 -0.75
N GLU A 78 -8.40 -14.45 -0.10
CA GLU A 78 -9.51 -13.61 -0.58
C GLU A 78 -9.22 -12.14 -0.28
N ASN A 79 -9.85 -11.25 -1.00
CA ASN A 79 -9.72 -9.81 -0.77
C ASN A 79 -10.03 -9.49 0.68
N THR A 80 -9.15 -8.73 1.32
CA THR A 80 -9.21 -8.45 2.75
C THR A 80 -9.02 -6.96 3.03
N LEU A 81 -9.91 -6.42 3.84
CA LEU A 81 -9.76 -5.09 4.43
C LEU A 81 -9.05 -5.23 5.78
N LEU A 82 -7.85 -4.68 5.87
CA LEU A 82 -6.99 -4.79 7.03
C LEU A 82 -6.89 -3.46 7.78
N LYS A 83 -7.41 -3.43 8.99
CA LYS A 83 -7.29 -2.29 9.90
C LYS A 83 -5.96 -2.38 10.65
N CYS A 84 -5.08 -1.40 10.41
CA CYS A 84 -3.73 -1.39 10.96
C CYS A 84 -3.62 -0.54 12.23
N ASN A 85 -2.92 -1.05 13.23
CA ASN A 85 -2.66 -0.33 14.47
C ASN A 85 -1.73 0.86 14.21
N HIS A 86 -2.10 2.05 14.70
CA HIS A 86 -1.37 3.29 14.48
C HIS A 86 -0.29 3.59 15.54
N HIS A 87 -0.26 2.86 16.66
CA HIS A 87 0.72 3.09 17.74
C HIS A 87 2.09 2.48 17.45
N TYR A 88 2.17 1.55 16.49
CA TYR A 88 3.40 0.87 16.11
C TYR A 88 3.53 0.87 14.59
N SER A 89 4.74 0.67 14.09
CA SER A 89 4.90 0.38 12.66
C SER A 89 3.93 -0.73 12.28
N PRO A 90 3.03 -0.51 11.32
CA PRO A 90 2.01 -1.50 10.99
C PRO A 90 2.63 -2.86 10.71
N ASN A 91 2.09 -3.90 11.33
CA ASN A 91 2.65 -5.24 11.23
C ASN A 91 2.69 -5.77 9.79
N ILE A 92 1.85 -5.21 8.90
CA ILE A 92 1.91 -5.54 7.47
C ILE A 92 3.27 -5.24 6.86
N PHE A 93 3.94 -4.16 7.26
CA PHE A 93 5.29 -3.85 6.76
C PHE A 93 6.32 -4.83 7.32
N LYS A 94 6.20 -5.24 8.58
CA LYS A 94 7.06 -6.28 9.17
C LYS A 94 6.88 -7.62 8.48
N PHE A 95 5.66 -7.97 8.12
CA PHE A 95 5.37 -9.16 7.33
C PHE A 95 6.05 -9.10 5.95
N ILE A 96 5.93 -7.99 5.23
CA ILE A 96 6.54 -7.82 3.92
C ILE A 96 8.08 -7.91 4.02
N GLU A 97 8.67 -7.31 5.04
CA GLU A 97 10.10 -7.42 5.33
C GLU A 97 10.54 -8.87 5.55
N TRP A 98 9.78 -9.59 6.36
CA TRP A 98 10.02 -11.01 6.60
C TRP A 98 9.87 -11.83 5.32
N ALA A 99 8.80 -11.63 4.56
CA ALA A 99 8.56 -12.37 3.32
C ALA A 99 9.69 -12.18 2.30
N LYS A 100 10.19 -10.94 2.17
CA LYS A 100 11.35 -10.66 1.33
C LYS A 100 12.62 -11.35 1.83
N GLN A 101 12.86 -11.32 3.14
CA GLN A 101 14.03 -11.95 3.75
C GLN A 101 14.06 -13.47 3.52
N TYR A 102 12.92 -14.12 3.55
CA TYR A 102 12.78 -15.57 3.36
C TYR A 102 12.42 -16.00 1.93
N GLY A 103 12.38 -15.06 0.99
CA GLY A 103 12.13 -15.35 -0.42
C GLY A 103 10.72 -15.83 -0.72
N GLU A 104 9.73 -15.43 0.08
CA GLU A 104 8.34 -15.77 -0.15
C GLU A 104 7.79 -15.12 -1.44
N ASP A 105 7.03 -15.87 -2.20
CA ASP A 105 6.40 -15.35 -3.42
C ASP A 105 5.13 -14.56 -3.08
N LEU A 106 5.20 -13.24 -3.23
CA LEU A 106 4.08 -12.33 -3.01
C LEU A 106 3.40 -11.89 -4.32
N SER A 107 3.76 -12.45 -5.46
CA SER A 107 3.26 -12.00 -6.79
C SER A 107 1.74 -12.11 -6.95
N ARG A 108 1.10 -12.98 -6.18
CA ARG A 108 -0.36 -13.13 -6.16
C ARG A 108 -1.10 -12.01 -5.42
N TYR A 109 -0.38 -11.15 -4.69
CA TYR A 109 -0.98 -10.09 -3.88
C TYR A 109 -0.88 -8.72 -4.55
N ARG A 110 -1.87 -7.89 -4.23
CA ARG A 110 -1.84 -6.44 -4.40
C ARG A 110 -2.02 -5.80 -3.03
N PHE A 111 -1.00 -5.10 -2.58
CA PHE A 111 -1.04 -4.34 -1.33
C PHE A 111 -1.50 -2.91 -1.62
N VAL A 112 -2.55 -2.48 -0.93
CA VAL A 112 -3.12 -1.14 -1.09
C VAL A 112 -3.08 -0.43 0.26
N PHE A 113 -2.40 0.71 0.33
CA PHE A 113 -2.25 1.50 1.56
C PHE A 113 -3.06 2.79 1.45
N LEU A 114 -4.12 2.89 2.25
CA LEU A 114 -5.10 3.99 2.22
C LEU A 114 -4.97 4.91 3.44
N ASP A 115 -5.60 6.07 3.36
CA ASP A 115 -5.88 6.98 4.48
C ASP A 115 -4.64 7.36 5.28
N SER A 116 -3.58 7.75 4.61
CA SER A 116 -2.35 8.22 5.25
C SER A 116 -1.68 7.18 6.17
N LEU A 117 -1.95 5.89 5.98
CA LEU A 117 -1.29 4.83 6.74
C LEU A 117 0.24 4.99 6.69
N TRP A 118 0.75 5.41 5.54
CA TRP A 118 2.16 5.71 5.33
C TRP A 118 2.69 6.82 6.25
N ASN A 119 1.89 7.86 6.51
CA ASN A 119 2.27 8.99 7.36
C ASN A 119 2.42 8.64 8.84
N GLN A 120 1.94 7.49 9.26
CA GLN A 120 2.11 7.01 10.63
C GLN A 120 3.50 6.43 10.91
N LEU A 121 4.26 6.16 9.86
CA LEU A 121 5.64 5.71 10.00
C LEU A 121 6.55 6.89 10.36
N ASN A 122 7.56 6.63 11.19
CA ASN A 122 8.65 7.60 11.37
C ASN A 122 9.50 7.71 10.09
N GLN A 123 10.34 8.75 10.00
CA GLN A 123 11.10 9.03 8.78
C GLN A 123 12.04 7.87 8.38
N ALA A 124 12.69 7.21 9.33
CA ALA A 124 13.58 6.11 9.06
C ALA A 124 12.82 4.89 8.49
N ASP A 125 11.66 4.58 9.06
CA ASP A 125 10.80 3.49 8.59
C ASP A 125 10.18 3.81 7.22
N LYS A 126 9.81 5.07 6.96
CA LYS A 126 9.34 5.49 5.64
C LYS A 126 10.36 5.18 4.56
N ILE A 127 11.61 5.58 4.75
CA ILE A 127 12.69 5.31 3.81
C ILE A 127 12.91 3.81 3.65
N LYS A 128 13.04 3.09 4.76
CA LYS A 128 13.27 1.64 4.77
C LYS A 128 12.17 0.89 4.02
N TYR A 129 10.92 1.14 4.35
CA TYR A 129 9.81 0.42 3.74
C TYR A 129 9.50 0.87 2.32
N PHE A 130 9.75 2.12 1.97
CA PHE A 130 9.63 2.55 0.58
C PHE A 130 10.59 1.80 -0.35
N LEU A 131 11.85 1.63 0.07
CA LEU A 131 12.83 0.85 -0.68
C LEU A 131 12.40 -0.62 -0.78
N LEU A 132 11.96 -1.19 0.33
CA LEU A 132 11.47 -2.56 0.39
C LEU A 132 10.29 -2.80 -0.57
N LEU A 133 9.29 -1.93 -0.54
CA LEU A 133 8.11 -2.02 -1.39
C LEU A 133 8.45 -1.82 -2.87
N SER A 134 9.39 -0.94 -3.18
CA SER A 134 9.81 -0.66 -4.55
C SER A 134 10.37 -1.90 -5.26
N GLU A 135 11.06 -2.75 -4.53
CA GLU A 135 11.67 -3.98 -5.05
C GLU A 135 10.79 -5.23 -4.87
N LEU A 136 9.57 -5.05 -4.38
CA LEU A 136 8.67 -6.17 -4.11
C LEU A 136 8.13 -6.76 -5.41
N ASN A 137 7.99 -8.08 -5.47
CA ASN A 137 7.37 -8.77 -6.60
C ASN A 137 5.82 -8.76 -6.57
N ALA A 138 5.22 -8.12 -5.56
CA ALA A 138 3.77 -7.83 -5.51
C ALA A 138 3.47 -6.45 -6.07
N GLU A 139 2.26 -6.24 -6.55
CA GLU A 139 1.78 -4.89 -6.90
C GLU A 139 1.53 -4.09 -5.62
N VAL A 140 2.00 -2.85 -5.59
CA VAL A 140 1.78 -1.92 -4.47
C VAL A 140 1.07 -0.67 -4.98
N VAL A 141 0.01 -0.28 -4.31
CA VAL A 141 -0.70 0.97 -4.54
C VAL A 141 -0.76 1.74 -3.22
N MET A 142 -0.29 2.97 -3.21
CA MET A 142 -0.35 3.80 -2.01
C MET A 142 -0.81 5.22 -2.33
N GLU A 143 -1.38 5.88 -1.33
CA GLU A 143 -1.70 7.30 -1.40
C GLU A 143 -0.73 8.14 -0.58
N MET A 144 -0.46 9.34 -1.07
CA MET A 144 0.37 10.34 -0.40
C MET A 144 -0.25 11.73 -0.53
N GLY A 145 0.10 12.62 0.40
CA GLY A 145 -0.40 13.99 0.44
C GLY A 145 0.15 14.90 -0.67
N GLY A 146 1.33 14.61 -1.22
CA GLY A 146 1.95 15.39 -2.27
C GLY A 146 3.33 14.89 -2.67
N LEU A 147 3.89 15.50 -3.71
CA LEU A 147 5.25 15.20 -4.19
C LEU A 147 6.33 15.53 -3.15
N ASP A 148 6.13 16.56 -2.34
CA ASP A 148 7.10 16.95 -1.29
C ASP A 148 7.27 15.82 -0.28
N GLU A 149 6.19 15.16 0.11
CA GLU A 149 6.22 14.00 0.99
C GLU A 149 7.03 12.85 0.38
N LEU A 150 6.89 12.63 -0.91
CA LEU A 150 7.66 11.65 -1.64
C LEU A 150 9.14 12.05 -1.73
N LEU A 151 9.43 13.33 -1.98
CA LEU A 151 10.79 13.85 -2.08
C LEU A 151 11.54 13.85 -0.73
N GLU A 152 10.83 14.07 0.37
CA GLU A 152 11.41 13.98 1.72
C GLU A 152 11.89 12.57 2.07
N MET A 153 11.26 11.56 1.48
CA MET A 153 11.70 10.17 1.62
C MET A 153 12.93 9.84 0.80
N THR A 154 13.31 10.73 -0.11
CA THR A 154 14.37 10.48 -1.06
C THR A 154 15.67 11.15 -0.61
N ILE A 155 16.70 10.35 -0.33
CA ILE A 155 18.08 10.82 -0.32
C ILE A 155 18.44 11.15 -1.76
N ARG A 156 18.69 12.39 -2.02
CA ARG A 156 18.65 13.18 -3.28
C ARG A 156 18.89 12.50 -4.63
N ASP A 157 19.68 11.45 -4.80
CA ASP A 157 20.03 10.91 -6.12
C ASP A 157 19.62 9.45 -6.35
N TYR A 158 19.54 8.66 -5.32
CA TYR A 158 19.28 7.23 -5.44
C TYR A 158 17.80 6.95 -5.76
N ASN A 159 16.93 7.75 -5.22
CA ASN A 159 15.49 7.48 -5.23
C ASN A 159 14.77 7.98 -6.47
N SER A 160 15.28 8.98 -7.17
CA SER A 160 14.71 9.37 -8.46
C SER A 160 14.76 8.20 -9.47
N LYS A 161 15.82 7.39 -9.42
CA LYS A 161 15.92 6.18 -10.24
C LYS A 161 14.93 5.10 -9.80
N ILE A 162 14.78 4.89 -8.49
CA ILE A 162 13.81 3.92 -7.94
C ILE A 162 12.39 4.33 -8.31
N ILE A 163 12.01 5.59 -8.08
CA ILE A 163 10.69 6.09 -8.46
C ILE A 163 10.47 5.91 -9.96
N ASN A 164 11.42 6.35 -10.78
CA ASN A 164 11.28 6.27 -12.22
C ASN A 164 11.24 4.85 -12.77
N ASN A 165 11.89 3.90 -12.12
CA ASN A 165 11.95 2.52 -12.57
C ASN A 165 10.76 1.66 -12.11
N TYR A 166 10.24 1.90 -10.90
CA TYR A 166 9.28 1.00 -10.26
C TYR A 166 7.89 1.60 -10.05
N TRP A 167 7.76 2.93 -10.02
CA TRP A 167 6.53 3.62 -9.65
C TRP A 167 5.92 4.45 -10.77
N THR A 168 4.62 4.34 -10.93
CA THR A 168 3.80 5.31 -11.67
C THR A 168 3.17 6.27 -10.67
N ILE A 169 3.33 7.57 -10.89
CA ILE A 169 2.76 8.62 -10.05
C ILE A 169 1.54 9.19 -10.74
N LEU A 170 0.41 9.21 -10.05
CA LEU A 170 -0.85 9.76 -10.49
C LEU A 170 -1.26 10.91 -9.57
N GLU A 171 -1.54 12.06 -10.14
CA GLU A 171 -2.03 13.22 -9.38
C GLU A 171 -3.56 13.24 -9.39
N LYS A 172 -4.17 13.33 -8.20
CA LYS A 172 -5.60 13.50 -8.03
C LYS A 172 -5.88 14.93 -7.60
N GLU A 173 -6.42 15.72 -8.49
CA GLU A 173 -6.86 17.07 -8.20
C GLU A 173 -8.22 17.04 -7.48
N CYS A 174 -8.47 18.07 -6.66
CA CYS A 174 -9.79 18.29 -6.10
C CYS A 174 -10.74 18.68 -7.24
N SER A 175 -11.73 17.87 -7.44
CA SER A 175 -12.85 18.20 -8.34
C SER A 175 -13.79 19.20 -7.69
#